data_67914fd4c2219044b791032eacda0ddd
#
_entry.id   67914fd4c2219044b791032eacda0ddd
#
_cell.length_a   1.000
_cell.length_b   1.000
_cell.length_c   1.000
_cell.angle_alpha   90.00
_cell.angle_beta   90.00
_cell.angle_gamma   90.00
#
_symmetry.space_group_name_H-M   'P 1'
#
loop_
_entity.id
_entity.type
_entity.pdbx_description
1 polymer ?
#
loop_
_entity_poly.entity_id
_entity_poly.type
_entity_poly.pdbx_seq_one_letter_code
_entity_poly.pdbx_strand_id
1 'polypeptide(L)'
;WIFMSNINNNLQYIQQKANSPATFVELCEGRYNRIIETIAKNVAENEKIEIIMLAGPSSAGKTTTAKKMREALKKNGVNSYAISLDDFYLNNCDAPRFPDGTPDFETVHALDIPFFYEVMKQILETGEADIPEFDFLTGKRKEEFNHIKIQDREVIIVEGLHALNPIITKELPSDRLFKIYINVSSRIYDNGKEIVLNKRNMRFVRRLVRDYNFRGNSVERTLEMWVTVRYGEDTYLFPYRHNADVKINTIHLYETCVLKDTAIKLLKEVKSDSGFYKESQRL
;
A
#
# COMPACT_ATOMS: atom_id res chain seq x y z
N TRP A 1 10.16 -4.11 -15.40
CA TRP A 1 11.16 -3.08 -15.05
C TRP A 1 11.32 -3.09 -13.53
N ILE A 2 12.55 -3.22 -13.03
CA ILE A 2 12.83 -3.09 -11.59
C ILE A 2 13.49 -1.73 -11.41
N PHE A 3 12.76 -0.75 -10.90
CA PHE A 3 13.35 0.53 -10.47
C PHE A 3 14.02 0.35 -9.10
N MET A 4 15.14 -0.37 -9.10
CA MET A 4 16.09 -0.40 -7.99
C MET A 4 17.12 0.71 -8.23
N SER A 5 16.80 1.94 -7.86
CA SER A 5 17.83 2.96 -7.74
C SER A 5 18.81 2.53 -6.64
N ASN A 6 20.12 2.68 -6.88
CA ASN A 6 21.12 2.53 -5.84
C ASN A 6 20.86 3.58 -4.75
N ILE A 7 20.23 3.15 -3.65
CA ILE A 7 19.94 4.00 -2.51
C ILE A 7 21.07 3.74 -1.52
N ASN A 8 21.75 4.82 -1.12
CA ASN A 8 22.73 4.72 -0.03
C ASN A 8 21.98 4.62 1.31
N ASN A 9 21.72 3.39 1.75
CA ASN A 9 20.95 3.04 2.93
C ASN A 9 21.82 2.80 4.19
N ASN A 10 23.02 3.40 4.22
CA ASN A 10 23.90 3.39 5.38
C ASN A 10 23.42 4.40 6.43
N LEU A 11 23.43 4.02 7.71
CA LEU A 11 23.00 4.86 8.82
C LEU A 11 23.81 6.16 8.92
N GLN A 12 25.13 6.11 8.72
CA GLN A 12 25.99 7.31 8.75
C GLN A 12 25.60 8.31 7.64
N TYR A 13 25.28 7.81 6.45
CA TYR A 13 24.78 8.66 5.37
C TYR A 13 23.46 9.34 5.73
N ILE A 14 22.52 8.60 6.34
CA ILE A 14 21.24 9.13 6.81
C ILE A 14 21.47 10.22 7.86
N GLN A 15 22.32 9.95 8.86
CA GLN A 15 22.67 10.90 9.91
C GLN A 15 23.32 12.18 9.34
N GLN A 16 24.25 12.05 8.39
CA GLN A 16 24.88 13.18 7.72
C GLN A 16 23.83 14.03 6.98
N LYS A 17 22.92 13.40 6.22
CA LYS A 17 21.87 14.08 5.46
C LYS A 17 20.82 14.73 6.35
N ALA A 18 20.57 14.19 7.53
CA ALA A 18 19.65 14.75 8.52
C ALA A 18 20.06 16.15 9.02
N ASN A 19 21.34 16.54 8.87
CA ASN A 19 21.80 17.90 9.17
C ASN A 19 21.26 18.96 8.19
N SER A 20 20.70 18.55 7.04
CA SER A 20 20.05 19.42 6.06
C SER A 20 18.67 18.85 5.69
N PRO A 21 17.68 18.93 6.60
CA PRO A 21 16.42 18.18 6.48
C PRO A 21 15.65 18.48 5.19
N ALA A 22 15.53 19.76 4.81
CA ALA A 22 14.79 20.15 3.61
C ALA A 22 15.38 19.52 2.33
N THR A 23 16.69 19.64 2.15
CA THR A 23 17.41 19.05 1.02
C THR A 23 17.31 17.52 1.03
N PHE A 24 17.32 16.90 2.21
CA PHE A 24 17.21 15.44 2.32
C PHE A 24 15.82 14.95 1.92
N VAL A 25 14.77 15.64 2.36
CA VAL A 25 13.39 15.36 1.93
C VAL A 25 13.27 15.51 0.42
N GLU A 26 13.71 16.64 -0.13
CA GLU A 26 13.67 16.91 -1.57
C GLU A 26 14.39 15.83 -2.40
N LEU A 27 15.55 15.37 -1.95
CA LEU A 27 16.31 14.30 -2.60
C LEU A 27 15.51 12.99 -2.65
N CYS A 28 14.91 12.59 -1.52
CA CYS A 28 14.16 11.35 -1.42
C CYS A 28 12.85 11.41 -2.21
N GLU A 29 12.09 12.49 -2.05
CA GLU A 29 10.83 12.70 -2.78
C GLU A 29 11.09 12.85 -4.28
N GLY A 30 12.09 13.63 -4.69
CA GLY A 30 12.45 13.80 -6.09
C GLY A 30 12.84 12.49 -6.77
N ARG A 31 13.53 11.58 -6.06
CA ARG A 31 13.82 10.23 -6.56
C ARG A 31 12.53 9.46 -6.83
N TYR A 32 11.62 9.46 -5.86
CA TYR A 32 10.37 8.73 -5.94
C TYR A 32 9.45 9.30 -7.04
N ASN A 33 9.32 10.62 -7.08
CA ASN A 33 8.51 11.31 -8.07
C ASN A 33 8.98 11.04 -9.50
N ARG A 34 10.31 11.03 -9.76
CA ARG A 34 10.84 10.67 -11.09
C ARG A 34 10.45 9.27 -11.53
N ILE A 35 10.42 8.28 -10.61
CA ILE A 35 9.97 6.93 -10.92
C ILE A 35 8.49 6.95 -11.33
N ILE A 36 7.66 7.61 -10.54
CA ILE A 36 6.21 7.72 -10.81
C ILE A 36 5.96 8.45 -12.15
N GLU A 37 6.65 9.55 -12.41
CA GLU A 37 6.54 10.32 -13.66
C GLU A 37 6.95 9.49 -14.88
N THR A 38 8.01 8.68 -14.76
CA THR A 38 8.44 7.78 -15.85
C THR A 38 7.36 6.72 -16.14
N ILE A 39 6.79 6.12 -15.10
CA ILE A 39 5.73 5.11 -15.25
C ILE A 39 4.48 5.75 -15.86
N ALA A 40 4.06 6.90 -15.33
CA ALA A 40 2.88 7.61 -15.82
C ALA A 40 3.01 8.01 -17.30
N LYS A 41 4.20 8.45 -17.72
CA LYS A 41 4.49 8.74 -19.12
C LYS A 41 4.32 7.48 -19.99
N ASN A 42 4.91 6.35 -19.59
CA ASN A 42 4.78 5.09 -20.34
C ASN A 42 3.33 4.61 -20.46
N VAL A 43 2.54 4.77 -19.37
CA VAL A 43 1.10 4.46 -19.39
C VAL A 43 0.36 5.41 -20.31
N ALA A 44 0.64 6.71 -20.28
CA ALA A 44 0.00 7.70 -21.13
C ALA A 44 0.29 7.51 -22.63
N GLU A 45 1.50 7.03 -22.97
CA GLU A 45 1.91 6.73 -24.35
C GLU A 45 1.34 5.41 -24.87
N ASN A 46 0.86 4.51 -23.99
CA ASN A 46 0.25 3.25 -24.37
C ASN A 46 -1.28 3.29 -24.21
N GLU A 47 -1.96 3.63 -25.27
CA GLU A 47 -3.43 3.79 -25.31
C GLU A 47 -4.22 2.51 -24.99
N LYS A 48 -3.57 1.34 -25.00
CA LYS A 48 -4.21 0.07 -24.62
C LYS A 48 -4.38 -0.08 -23.11
N ILE A 49 -3.58 0.65 -22.31
CA ILE A 49 -3.67 0.55 -20.87
C ILE A 49 -4.87 1.35 -20.37
N GLU A 50 -5.85 0.67 -19.83
CA GLU A 50 -7.06 1.26 -19.25
C GLU A 50 -7.09 1.08 -17.72
N ILE A 51 -6.39 0.08 -17.18
CA ILE A 51 -6.42 -0.27 -15.77
C ILE A 51 -5.00 -0.41 -15.22
N ILE A 52 -4.70 0.30 -14.14
CA ILE A 52 -3.49 0.10 -13.33
C ILE A 52 -3.88 -0.72 -12.10
N MET A 53 -3.27 -1.90 -11.93
CA MET A 53 -3.42 -2.74 -10.73
C MET A 53 -2.26 -2.46 -9.78
N LEU A 54 -2.52 -1.74 -8.68
CA LEU A 54 -1.49 -1.30 -7.72
C LEU A 54 -1.54 -2.11 -6.43
N ALA A 55 -0.66 -3.07 -6.29
CA ALA A 55 -0.54 -3.88 -5.07
C ALA A 55 0.66 -3.50 -4.21
N GLY A 56 0.50 -3.72 -2.93
CA GLY A 56 1.58 -3.57 -1.96
C GLY A 56 1.14 -3.93 -0.55
N PRO A 57 2.08 -4.31 0.32
CA PRO A 57 1.77 -4.68 1.68
C PRO A 57 1.29 -3.48 2.52
N SER A 58 0.79 -3.78 3.70
CA SER A 58 0.34 -2.73 4.64
C SER A 58 1.45 -1.71 4.90
N SER A 59 1.08 -0.43 4.90
CA SER A 59 1.99 0.72 5.09
C SER A 59 3.15 0.80 4.09
N ALA A 60 2.98 0.20 2.90
CA ALA A 60 3.91 0.40 1.78
C ALA A 60 3.69 1.72 1.02
N GLY A 61 2.57 2.42 1.27
CA GLY A 61 2.25 3.70 0.63
C GLY A 61 1.39 3.57 -0.63
N LYS A 62 0.49 2.56 -0.72
CA LYS A 62 -0.41 2.36 -1.88
C LYS A 62 -1.21 3.61 -2.22
N THR A 63 -1.99 4.13 -1.29
CA THR A 63 -2.84 5.31 -1.49
C THR A 63 -2.04 6.56 -1.88
N THR A 64 -0.86 6.77 -1.27
CA THR A 64 0.05 7.86 -1.65
C THR A 64 0.57 7.68 -3.07
N THR A 65 0.94 6.44 -3.44
CA THR A 65 1.41 6.12 -4.80
C THR A 65 0.30 6.32 -5.82
N ALA A 66 -0.93 5.86 -5.53
CA ALA A 66 -2.08 6.08 -6.41
C ALA A 66 -2.35 7.57 -6.62
N LYS A 67 -2.30 8.38 -5.55
CA LYS A 67 -2.45 9.84 -5.66
C LYS A 67 -1.37 10.48 -6.54
N LYS A 68 -0.09 10.16 -6.29
CA LYS A 68 1.02 10.67 -7.11
C LYS A 68 0.95 10.19 -8.56
N MET A 69 0.48 8.95 -8.80
CA MET A 69 0.27 8.41 -10.14
C MET A 69 -0.82 9.19 -10.89
N ARG A 70 -1.94 9.49 -10.23
CA ARG A 70 -3.01 10.33 -10.79
C ARG A 70 -2.51 11.72 -11.18
N GLU A 71 -1.74 12.36 -10.31
CA GLU A 71 -1.14 13.68 -10.57
C GLU A 71 -0.17 13.61 -11.77
N ALA A 72 0.63 12.56 -11.86
CA ALA A 72 1.58 12.37 -12.95
C ALA A 72 0.89 12.02 -14.28
N LEU A 73 -0.15 11.20 -14.28
CA LEU A 73 -0.98 10.91 -15.47
C LEU A 73 -1.64 12.20 -15.98
N LYS A 74 -2.21 13.00 -15.09
CA LYS A 74 -2.83 14.28 -15.46
C LYS A 74 -1.85 15.24 -16.14
N LYS A 75 -0.60 15.30 -15.67
CA LYS A 75 0.48 16.08 -16.32
C LYS A 75 0.78 15.59 -17.75
N ASN A 76 0.53 14.32 -18.03
CA ASN A 76 0.67 13.72 -19.37
C ASN A 76 -0.65 13.70 -20.16
N GLY A 77 -1.66 14.47 -19.77
CA GLY A 77 -2.94 14.61 -20.48
C GLY A 77 -3.92 13.44 -20.30
N VAL A 78 -3.66 12.54 -19.33
CA VAL A 78 -4.52 11.38 -19.03
C VAL A 78 -5.16 11.58 -17.67
N ASN A 79 -6.49 11.64 -17.63
CA ASN A 79 -7.23 11.62 -16.37
C ASN A 79 -7.24 10.21 -15.78
N SER A 80 -7.53 10.09 -14.48
CA SER A 80 -7.61 8.79 -13.83
C SER A 80 -8.51 8.81 -12.61
N TYR A 81 -9.19 7.69 -12.38
CA TYR A 81 -9.99 7.44 -11.18
C TYR A 81 -9.34 6.35 -10.32
N ALA A 82 -9.35 6.52 -9.00
CA ALA A 82 -8.79 5.53 -8.08
C ALA A 82 -9.92 4.78 -7.35
N ILE A 83 -9.85 3.45 -7.40
CA ILE A 83 -10.76 2.52 -6.72
C ILE A 83 -9.92 1.75 -5.69
N SER A 84 -10.37 1.72 -4.45
CA SER A 84 -9.77 0.88 -3.42
C SER A 84 -10.45 -0.48 -3.37
N LEU A 85 -9.69 -1.56 -3.39
CA LEU A 85 -10.24 -2.90 -3.12
C LEU A 85 -10.78 -3.01 -1.69
N ASP A 86 -10.28 -2.18 -0.78
CA ASP A 86 -10.75 -2.19 0.60
C ASP A 86 -12.22 -1.72 0.72
N ASP A 87 -12.76 -1.02 -0.29
CA ASP A 87 -14.17 -0.63 -0.35
C ASP A 87 -15.10 -1.80 -0.70
N PHE A 88 -14.56 -2.92 -1.19
CA PHE A 88 -15.30 -4.12 -1.56
C PHE A 88 -15.31 -5.21 -0.48
N TYR A 89 -14.92 -4.90 0.76
CA TYR A 89 -15.02 -5.88 1.84
C TYR A 89 -16.48 -6.34 2.06
N LEU A 90 -16.62 -7.62 2.38
CA LEU A 90 -17.85 -8.17 2.94
C LEU A 90 -18.09 -7.58 4.33
N ASN A 91 -19.36 -7.48 4.73
CA ASN A 91 -19.67 -7.08 6.10
C ASN A 91 -19.03 -8.04 7.12
N ASN A 92 -18.72 -7.55 8.30
CA ASN A 92 -18.05 -8.34 9.35
C ASN A 92 -18.78 -9.66 9.69
N CYS A 93 -20.11 -9.71 9.53
CA CYS A 93 -20.89 -10.94 9.74
C CYS A 93 -20.64 -12.00 8.66
N ASP A 94 -20.32 -11.58 7.43
CA ASP A 94 -20.18 -12.44 6.25
C ASP A 94 -18.71 -12.75 5.94
N ALA A 95 -17.78 -12.07 6.62
CA ALA A 95 -16.35 -12.26 6.42
C ALA A 95 -15.91 -13.68 6.83
N PRO A 96 -14.96 -14.29 6.08
CA PRO A 96 -14.29 -15.52 6.49
C PRO A 96 -13.71 -15.42 7.91
N ARG A 97 -13.61 -16.55 8.60
CA ARG A 97 -13.15 -16.57 9.99
C ARG A 97 -11.98 -17.51 10.18
N PHE A 98 -11.08 -17.12 11.07
CA PHE A 98 -10.07 -18.03 11.61
C PHE A 98 -10.72 -19.14 12.47
N PRO A 99 -10.01 -20.25 12.76
CA PRO A 99 -10.53 -21.33 13.60
C PRO A 99 -10.98 -20.89 15.01
N ASP A 100 -10.45 -19.78 15.52
CA ASP A 100 -10.82 -19.18 16.82
C ASP A 100 -12.11 -18.31 16.73
N GLY A 101 -12.71 -18.20 15.54
CA GLY A 101 -13.91 -17.42 15.28
C GLY A 101 -13.68 -15.94 14.98
N THR A 102 -12.43 -15.44 15.03
CA THR A 102 -12.11 -14.06 14.64
C THR A 102 -12.20 -13.87 13.12
N PRO A 103 -12.69 -12.70 12.62
CA PRO A 103 -12.74 -12.45 11.18
C PRO A 103 -11.35 -12.42 10.56
N ASP A 104 -11.19 -13.07 9.39
CA ASP A 104 -9.99 -13.03 8.55
C ASP A 104 -10.17 -12.01 7.42
N PHE A 105 -9.80 -10.76 7.65
CA PHE A 105 -9.83 -9.71 6.64
C PHE A 105 -8.59 -9.68 5.74
N GLU A 106 -7.61 -10.52 6.01
CA GLU A 106 -6.39 -10.56 5.21
C GLU A 106 -6.52 -11.51 4.00
N THR A 107 -7.51 -12.39 4.01
CA THR A 107 -7.79 -13.26 2.86
C THR A 107 -8.46 -12.50 1.72
N VAL A 108 -8.14 -12.88 0.47
CA VAL A 108 -8.82 -12.35 -0.72
C VAL A 108 -10.32 -12.64 -0.71
N HIS A 109 -10.76 -13.70 -0.05
CA HIS A 109 -12.17 -14.08 0.09
C HIS A 109 -12.96 -13.21 1.08
N ALA A 110 -12.30 -12.29 1.79
CA ALA A 110 -12.99 -11.25 2.55
C ALA A 110 -13.55 -10.13 1.65
N LEU A 111 -13.18 -10.12 0.37
CA LEU A 111 -13.70 -9.21 -0.63
C LEU A 111 -14.91 -9.80 -1.35
N ASP A 112 -15.87 -8.97 -1.68
CA ASP A 112 -17.00 -9.28 -2.56
C ASP A 112 -16.52 -9.26 -4.02
N ILE A 113 -15.85 -10.36 -4.41
CA ILE A 113 -15.20 -10.48 -5.72
C ILE A 113 -16.22 -10.43 -6.87
N PRO A 114 -17.40 -11.11 -6.78
CA PRO A 114 -18.42 -11.00 -7.81
C PRO A 114 -18.86 -9.56 -8.04
N PHE A 115 -19.11 -8.81 -6.95
CA PHE A 115 -19.52 -7.42 -7.05
C PHE A 115 -18.40 -6.52 -7.61
N PHE A 116 -17.13 -6.76 -7.23
CA PHE A 116 -15.99 -6.07 -7.84
C PHE A 116 -15.96 -6.27 -9.36
N TYR A 117 -16.16 -7.49 -9.84
CA TYR A 117 -16.19 -7.77 -11.28
C TYR A 117 -17.37 -7.11 -11.98
N GLU A 118 -18.56 -7.12 -11.36
CA GLU A 118 -19.73 -6.44 -11.88
C GLU A 118 -19.48 -4.95 -12.08
N VAL A 119 -18.94 -4.28 -11.06
CA VAL A 119 -18.54 -2.86 -11.11
C VAL A 119 -17.50 -2.61 -12.20
N MET A 120 -16.42 -3.41 -12.26
CA MET A 120 -15.39 -3.22 -13.28
C MET A 120 -15.93 -3.46 -14.70
N LYS A 121 -16.78 -4.46 -14.88
CA LYS A 121 -17.45 -4.71 -16.17
C LYS A 121 -18.31 -3.53 -16.59
N GLN A 122 -19.13 -3.01 -15.66
CA GLN A 122 -20.01 -1.88 -15.91
C GLN A 122 -19.19 -0.64 -16.32
N ILE A 123 -18.08 -0.33 -15.63
CA ILE A 123 -17.19 0.76 -16.00
C ILE A 123 -16.63 0.59 -17.41
N LEU A 124 -16.16 -0.62 -17.76
CA LEU A 124 -15.53 -0.88 -19.06
C LEU A 124 -16.53 -0.89 -20.23
N GLU A 125 -17.81 -1.21 -19.97
CA GLU A 125 -18.84 -1.28 -20.99
C GLU A 125 -19.59 0.05 -21.16
N THR A 126 -19.84 0.77 -20.09
CA THR A 126 -20.70 1.98 -20.09
C THR A 126 -19.97 3.28 -19.73
N GLY A 127 -18.78 3.18 -19.16
CA GLY A 127 -18.06 4.31 -18.60
C GLY A 127 -18.61 4.83 -17.26
N GLU A 128 -19.63 4.18 -16.69
CA GLU A 128 -20.26 4.63 -15.44
C GLU A 128 -20.44 3.43 -14.50
N ALA A 129 -20.34 3.65 -13.17
CA ALA A 129 -20.69 2.67 -12.16
C ALA A 129 -20.89 3.30 -10.80
N ASP A 130 -21.52 2.56 -9.91
CA ASP A 130 -21.70 2.90 -8.50
C ASP A 130 -20.65 2.16 -7.67
N ILE A 131 -19.70 2.91 -7.09
CA ILE A 131 -18.60 2.37 -6.30
C ILE A 131 -19.03 2.28 -4.83
N PRO A 132 -18.90 1.11 -4.18
CA PRO A 132 -19.19 0.98 -2.76
C PRO A 132 -18.19 1.78 -1.92
N GLU A 133 -18.56 2.00 -0.67
CA GLU A 133 -17.64 2.50 0.37
C GLU A 133 -17.77 1.61 1.61
N PHE A 134 -16.64 1.18 2.16
CA PHE A 134 -16.62 0.36 3.37
C PHE A 134 -16.28 1.21 4.60
N ASP A 135 -17.12 1.15 5.61
CA ASP A 135 -16.87 1.80 6.89
C ASP A 135 -16.17 0.84 7.87
N PHE A 136 -14.87 1.07 8.05
CA PHE A 136 -14.04 0.27 8.97
C PHE A 136 -14.40 0.42 10.46
N LEU A 137 -15.12 1.48 10.84
CA LEU A 137 -15.54 1.67 12.23
C LEU A 137 -16.72 0.77 12.55
N THR A 138 -17.68 0.67 11.64
CA THR A 138 -18.87 -0.16 11.82
C THR A 138 -18.67 -1.59 11.28
N GLY A 139 -17.66 -1.80 10.44
CA GLY A 139 -17.40 -3.08 9.78
C GLY A 139 -18.46 -3.45 8.75
N LYS A 140 -19.04 -2.45 8.08
CA LYS A 140 -20.11 -2.62 7.11
C LYS A 140 -19.89 -1.78 5.86
N ARG A 141 -20.39 -2.26 4.73
CA ARG A 141 -20.56 -1.46 3.53
C ARG A 141 -21.60 -0.39 3.80
N LYS A 142 -21.36 0.83 3.38
CA LYS A 142 -22.34 1.92 3.44
C LYS A 142 -23.51 1.65 2.49
N GLU A 143 -24.68 2.17 2.82
CA GLU A 143 -25.88 2.06 1.96
C GLU A 143 -25.77 2.98 0.72
N GLU A 144 -25.06 4.10 0.85
CA GLU A 144 -24.83 5.04 -0.24
C GLU A 144 -23.60 4.66 -1.04
N PHE A 145 -23.74 4.67 -2.37
CA PHE A 145 -22.67 4.39 -3.34
C PHE A 145 -22.19 5.68 -3.97
N ASN A 146 -20.92 5.73 -4.33
CA ASN A 146 -20.33 6.85 -5.06
C ASN A 146 -20.49 6.62 -6.56
N HIS A 147 -21.42 7.33 -7.21
CA HIS A 147 -21.56 7.27 -8.65
C HIS A 147 -20.35 7.89 -9.34
N ILE A 148 -19.73 7.17 -10.26
CA ILE A 148 -18.62 7.65 -11.07
C ILE A 148 -18.97 7.60 -12.54
N LYS A 149 -18.38 8.55 -13.28
CA LYS A 149 -18.44 8.60 -14.74
C LYS A 149 -17.01 8.79 -15.27
N ILE A 150 -16.55 7.79 -15.99
CA ILE A 150 -15.22 7.77 -16.62
C ILE A 150 -15.36 8.44 -18.01
N GLN A 151 -14.48 9.37 -18.28
CA GLN A 151 -14.40 10.05 -19.57
C GLN A 151 -13.55 9.25 -20.55
N ASP A 152 -13.68 9.56 -21.83
CA ASP A 152 -12.82 8.96 -22.85
C ASP A 152 -11.35 9.11 -22.48
N ARG A 153 -10.62 7.97 -22.56
CA ARG A 153 -9.20 7.87 -22.22
C ARG A 153 -8.85 8.17 -20.75
N GLU A 154 -9.72 7.81 -19.85
CA GLU A 154 -9.44 7.86 -18.41
C GLU A 154 -8.94 6.49 -17.92
N VAL A 155 -7.85 6.48 -17.13
CA VAL A 155 -7.25 5.26 -16.58
C VAL A 155 -7.81 5.00 -15.17
N ILE A 156 -8.24 3.75 -14.93
CA ILE A 156 -8.69 3.31 -13.62
C ILE A 156 -7.48 2.80 -12.84
N ILE A 157 -7.29 3.28 -11.60
CA ILE A 157 -6.26 2.77 -10.69
C ILE A 157 -6.93 1.95 -9.60
N VAL A 158 -6.83 0.63 -9.68
CA VAL A 158 -7.31 -0.28 -8.62
C VAL A 158 -6.18 -0.53 -7.64
N GLU A 159 -6.32 -0.05 -6.41
CA GLU A 159 -5.31 -0.25 -5.36
C GLU A 159 -5.80 -1.18 -4.27
N GLY A 160 -4.92 -2.02 -3.77
CA GLY A 160 -5.22 -2.90 -2.64
C GLY A 160 -4.14 -3.95 -2.39
N LEU A 161 -4.28 -4.68 -1.29
CA LEU A 161 -3.38 -5.79 -0.97
C LEU A 161 -3.42 -6.84 -2.09
N HIS A 162 -4.63 -7.16 -2.56
CA HIS A 162 -4.92 -8.25 -3.49
C HIS A 162 -4.93 -7.85 -4.98
N ALA A 163 -4.56 -6.61 -5.32
CA ALA A 163 -4.66 -6.12 -6.70
C ALA A 163 -3.85 -6.94 -7.74
N LEU A 164 -2.84 -7.72 -7.32
CA LEU A 164 -2.10 -8.64 -8.21
C LEU A 164 -2.49 -10.11 -8.04
N ASN A 165 -3.43 -10.42 -7.15
CA ASN A 165 -3.91 -11.78 -6.99
C ASN A 165 -4.67 -12.22 -8.26
N PRO A 166 -4.38 -13.42 -8.82
CA PRO A 166 -5.10 -13.92 -9.99
C PRO A 166 -6.61 -14.00 -9.81
N ILE A 167 -7.09 -14.23 -8.58
CA ILE A 167 -8.53 -14.21 -8.26
C ILE A 167 -9.14 -12.83 -8.55
N ILE A 168 -8.42 -11.75 -8.41
CA ILE A 168 -8.88 -10.38 -8.72
C ILE A 168 -8.70 -10.03 -10.20
N THR A 169 -7.68 -10.57 -10.86
CA THR A 169 -7.32 -10.12 -12.21
C THR A 169 -7.82 -11.03 -13.33
N LYS A 170 -8.26 -12.25 -13.05
CA LYS A 170 -8.56 -13.27 -14.08
C LYS A 170 -9.69 -12.90 -15.05
N GLU A 171 -10.67 -12.13 -14.60
CA GLU A 171 -11.82 -11.71 -15.45
C GLU A 171 -11.66 -10.30 -16.02
N LEU A 172 -10.55 -9.61 -15.70
CA LEU A 172 -10.22 -8.34 -16.31
C LEU A 172 -9.46 -8.53 -17.64
N PRO A 173 -9.61 -7.63 -18.63
CA PRO A 173 -8.93 -7.74 -19.92
C PRO A 173 -7.41 -7.62 -19.74
N SER A 174 -6.70 -8.73 -19.86
CA SER A 174 -5.27 -8.85 -19.50
C SER A 174 -4.34 -7.95 -20.33
N ASP A 175 -4.72 -7.64 -21.57
CA ASP A 175 -4.00 -6.77 -22.49
C ASP A 175 -4.19 -5.27 -22.21
N ARG A 176 -5.16 -4.92 -21.34
CA ARG A 176 -5.44 -3.55 -20.90
C ARG A 176 -4.92 -3.26 -19.47
N LEU A 177 -4.32 -4.28 -18.82
CA LEU A 177 -3.80 -4.14 -17.46
C LEU A 177 -2.35 -3.68 -17.46
N PHE A 178 -2.02 -2.76 -16.54
CA PHE A 178 -0.66 -2.46 -16.13
C PHE A 178 -0.49 -2.71 -14.64
N LYS A 179 0.42 -3.60 -14.27
CA LYS A 179 0.54 -4.16 -12.92
C LYS A 179 1.74 -3.58 -12.17
N ILE A 180 1.48 -2.91 -11.05
CA ILE A 180 2.50 -2.26 -10.23
C ILE A 180 2.53 -2.93 -8.85
N TYR A 181 3.72 -3.34 -8.42
CA TYR A 181 3.97 -3.79 -7.06
C TYR A 181 4.84 -2.78 -6.33
N ILE A 182 4.38 -2.30 -5.18
CA ILE A 182 5.15 -1.41 -4.32
C ILE A 182 5.52 -2.08 -3.00
N ASN A 183 6.69 -1.79 -2.48
CA ASN A 183 7.12 -2.24 -1.15
C ASN A 183 8.31 -1.43 -0.66
N VAL A 184 8.52 -1.40 0.65
CA VAL A 184 9.83 -1.05 1.21
C VAL A 184 10.79 -2.20 0.91
N SER A 185 11.69 -2.01 -0.03
CA SER A 185 12.59 -3.07 -0.53
C SER A 185 14.01 -2.96 0.00
N SER A 186 14.39 -1.83 0.58
CA SER A 186 15.71 -1.62 1.19
C SER A 186 15.71 -1.88 2.70
N ARG A 187 16.87 -2.21 3.23
CA ARG A 187 17.18 -2.29 4.66
C ARG A 187 18.09 -1.12 5.00
N ILE A 188 18.17 -0.75 6.27
CA ILE A 188 19.14 0.23 6.75
C ILE A 188 20.26 -0.52 7.47
N TYR A 189 21.49 -0.21 7.14
CA TYR A 189 22.68 -0.86 7.67
C TYR A 189 23.52 0.10 8.47
N ASP A 190 24.15 -0.39 9.55
CA ASP A 190 25.28 0.25 10.18
C ASP A 190 26.58 -0.35 9.63
N ASN A 191 27.53 0.52 9.25
CA ASN A 191 28.82 0.13 8.68
C ASN A 191 28.74 -0.90 7.53
N GLY A 192 27.61 -0.95 6.83
CA GLY A 192 27.36 -1.83 5.69
C GLY A 192 27.20 -3.33 6.04
N LYS A 193 27.20 -3.68 7.33
CA LYS A 193 27.14 -5.08 7.79
C LYS A 193 25.96 -5.39 8.67
N GLU A 194 25.72 -4.61 9.71
CA GLU A 194 24.65 -4.83 10.65
C GLU A 194 23.33 -4.23 10.14
N ILE A 195 22.24 -5.01 10.18
CA ILE A 195 20.91 -4.53 9.82
C ILE A 195 20.30 -3.83 11.02
N VAL A 196 20.26 -2.51 10.99
CA VAL A 196 19.63 -1.69 12.01
C VAL A 196 18.12 -1.72 11.87
N LEU A 197 17.61 -1.61 10.63
CA LEU A 197 16.18 -1.62 10.37
C LEU A 197 15.88 -2.44 9.11
N ASN A 198 15.12 -3.51 9.27
CA ASN A 198 14.72 -4.33 8.13
C ASN A 198 13.44 -3.81 7.45
N LYS A 199 13.13 -4.37 6.28
CA LYS A 199 12.00 -3.96 5.43
C LYS A 199 10.64 -4.01 6.14
N ARG A 200 10.40 -5.05 6.94
CA ARG A 200 9.15 -5.23 7.69
C ARG A 200 9.07 -4.25 8.86
N ASN A 201 10.17 -4.06 9.57
CA ASN A 201 10.26 -3.13 10.69
C ASN A 201 9.99 -1.69 10.24
N MET A 202 10.53 -1.28 9.07
CA MET A 202 10.23 0.05 8.51
C MET A 202 8.74 0.24 8.25
N ARG A 203 8.06 -0.76 7.67
CA ARG A 203 6.62 -0.70 7.45
C ARG A 203 5.82 -0.75 8.75
N PHE A 204 6.29 -1.53 9.73
CA PHE A 204 5.68 -1.56 11.05
C PHE A 204 5.75 -0.19 11.73
N VAL A 205 6.89 0.48 11.71
CA VAL A 205 7.05 1.85 12.26
C VAL A 205 6.08 2.82 11.58
N ARG A 206 5.99 2.79 10.25
CA ARG A 206 4.99 3.58 9.51
C ARG A 206 3.56 3.28 9.98
N ARG A 207 3.23 2.00 10.14
CA ARG A 207 1.91 1.56 10.61
C ARG A 207 1.63 2.02 12.03
N LEU A 208 2.58 1.82 12.92
CA LEU A 208 2.47 2.21 14.33
C LEU A 208 2.13 3.69 14.48
N VAL A 209 2.92 4.55 13.83
CA VAL A 209 2.72 6.00 13.89
C VAL A 209 1.41 6.43 13.22
N ARG A 210 1.06 5.84 12.07
CA ARG A 210 -0.21 6.11 11.39
C ARG A 210 -1.41 5.69 12.23
N ASP A 211 -1.41 4.45 12.73
CA ASP A 211 -2.55 3.88 13.44
C ASP A 211 -2.81 4.62 14.76
N TYR A 212 -1.74 5.06 15.42
CA TYR A 212 -1.85 5.93 16.60
C TYR A 212 -2.44 7.30 16.25
N ASN A 213 -1.89 8.00 15.25
CA ASN A 213 -2.28 9.38 14.95
C ASN A 213 -3.66 9.50 14.27
N PHE A 214 -4.07 8.50 13.46
CA PHE A 214 -5.20 8.63 12.56
C PHE A 214 -6.28 7.56 12.72
N ARG A 215 -6.02 6.48 13.48
CA ARG A 215 -6.98 5.38 13.68
C ARG A 215 -7.32 5.12 15.15
N GLY A 216 -6.71 5.84 16.07
CA GLY A 216 -6.95 5.70 17.51
C GLY A 216 -6.55 4.35 18.10
N ASN A 217 -5.69 3.58 17.41
CA ASN A 217 -5.23 2.29 17.91
C ASN A 217 -4.10 2.46 18.92
N SER A 218 -4.15 1.68 20.02
CA SER A 218 -3.01 1.55 20.93
C SER A 218 -1.83 0.83 20.25
N VAL A 219 -0.66 0.94 20.87
CA VAL A 219 0.55 0.23 20.43
C VAL A 219 0.35 -1.28 20.45
N GLU A 220 -0.21 -1.81 21.56
CA GLU A 220 -0.49 -3.24 21.72
C GLU A 220 -1.47 -3.73 20.66
N ARG A 221 -2.54 -2.99 20.41
CA ARG A 221 -3.50 -3.33 19.36
C ARG A 221 -2.84 -3.38 18.00
N THR A 222 -1.95 -2.43 17.68
CA THR A 222 -1.21 -2.42 16.41
C THR A 222 -0.26 -3.61 16.30
N LEU A 223 0.40 -4.01 17.40
CA LEU A 223 1.28 -5.19 17.44
C LEU A 223 0.50 -6.49 17.24
N GLU A 224 -0.65 -6.64 17.91
CA GLU A 224 -1.56 -7.78 17.70
C GLU A 224 -1.98 -7.91 16.22
N MET A 225 -2.52 -6.83 15.66
CA MET A 225 -2.95 -6.80 14.26
C MET A 225 -1.79 -7.06 13.29
N TRP A 226 -0.56 -6.69 13.65
CA TRP A 226 0.59 -6.91 12.78
C TRP A 226 0.90 -8.38 12.54
N VAL A 227 0.56 -9.25 13.46
CA VAL A 227 0.75 -10.71 13.32
C VAL A 227 -0.14 -11.23 12.18
N THR A 228 -1.44 -10.90 12.19
CA THR A 228 -2.38 -11.32 11.14
C THR A 228 -2.08 -10.68 9.79
N VAL A 229 -1.72 -9.39 9.80
CA VAL A 229 -1.29 -8.67 8.58
C VAL A 229 -0.09 -9.35 7.91
N ARG A 230 0.91 -9.75 8.69
CA ARG A 230 2.08 -10.47 8.15
C ARG A 230 1.69 -11.82 7.55
N TYR A 231 0.81 -12.55 8.22
CA TYR A 231 0.29 -13.81 7.71
C TYR A 231 -0.42 -13.62 6.35
N GLY A 232 -1.31 -12.63 6.27
CA GLY A 232 -2.03 -12.31 5.03
C GLY A 232 -1.10 -11.89 3.89
N GLU A 233 -0.09 -11.06 4.19
CA GLU A 233 0.92 -10.66 3.20
C GLU A 233 1.74 -11.85 2.69
N ASP A 234 2.17 -12.74 3.58
CA ASP A 234 2.97 -13.92 3.23
C ASP A 234 2.13 -14.92 2.40
N THR A 235 0.84 -15.03 2.69
CA THR A 235 -0.07 -15.99 2.03
C THR A 235 -0.68 -15.45 0.74
N TYR A 236 -1.16 -14.19 0.75
CA TYR A 236 -2.04 -13.69 -0.32
C TYR A 236 -1.42 -12.58 -1.18
N LEU A 237 -0.27 -12.01 -0.81
CA LEU A 237 0.38 -10.95 -1.58
C LEU A 237 1.74 -11.38 -2.16
N PHE A 238 2.66 -11.84 -1.33
CA PHE A 238 4.04 -12.09 -1.77
C PHE A 238 4.17 -13.19 -2.82
N PRO A 239 3.35 -14.24 -2.85
CA PRO A 239 3.37 -15.21 -3.94
C PRO A 239 3.09 -14.58 -5.31
N TYR A 240 2.27 -13.54 -5.38
CA TYR A 240 1.83 -12.92 -6.64
C TYR A 240 2.61 -11.67 -7.06
N ARG A 241 3.60 -11.23 -6.27
CA ARG A 241 4.44 -10.07 -6.60
C ARG A 241 5.24 -10.19 -7.90
N HIS A 242 5.40 -11.40 -8.41
CA HIS A 242 6.07 -11.65 -9.69
C HIS A 242 5.19 -11.31 -10.90
N ASN A 243 3.87 -11.22 -10.72
CA ASN A 243 2.91 -10.82 -11.75
C ASN A 243 3.00 -9.32 -12.11
N ALA A 244 3.79 -8.54 -11.36
CA ALA A 244 3.93 -7.11 -11.62
C ALA A 244 4.84 -6.82 -12.81
N ASP A 245 4.40 -5.90 -13.70
CA ASP A 245 5.21 -5.34 -14.78
C ASP A 245 6.30 -4.43 -14.23
N VAL A 246 5.99 -3.72 -13.13
CA VAL A 246 6.90 -2.78 -12.47
C VAL A 246 6.92 -3.01 -10.97
N LYS A 247 8.13 -2.95 -10.37
CA LYS A 247 8.33 -3.01 -8.92
C LYS A 247 9.01 -1.73 -8.44
N ILE A 248 8.38 -1.07 -7.44
CA ILE A 248 8.85 0.21 -6.91
C ILE A 248 9.25 0.06 -5.45
N ASN A 249 10.45 0.56 -5.12
CA ASN A 249 10.89 0.69 -3.74
C ASN A 249 10.42 2.02 -3.15
N THR A 250 9.50 1.96 -2.19
CA THR A 250 8.85 3.11 -1.56
C THR A 250 9.58 3.63 -0.32
N ILE A 251 10.84 3.26 -0.10
CA ILE A 251 11.60 3.79 1.03
C ILE A 251 11.95 5.27 0.80
N HIS A 252 11.67 6.09 1.80
CA HIS A 252 12.22 7.43 1.93
C HIS A 252 13.13 7.44 3.16
N LEU A 253 14.43 7.62 2.96
CA LEU A 253 15.40 7.49 4.06
C LEU A 253 15.20 8.53 5.16
N TYR A 254 14.67 9.70 4.83
CA TYR A 254 14.35 10.75 5.82
C TYR A 254 13.26 10.33 6.81
N GLU A 255 12.39 9.37 6.46
CA GLU A 255 11.30 8.92 7.34
C GLU A 255 11.83 8.35 8.65
N THR A 256 12.99 7.72 8.64
CA THR A 256 13.62 7.22 9.85
C THR A 256 13.91 8.32 10.85
N CYS A 257 14.24 9.53 10.38
CA CYS A 257 14.45 10.69 11.23
C CYS A 257 13.11 11.26 11.73
N VAL A 258 12.11 11.35 10.86
CA VAL A 258 10.80 11.94 11.17
C VAL A 258 9.99 11.06 12.12
N LEU A 259 10.00 9.75 11.91
CA LEU A 259 9.17 8.81 12.67
C LEU A 259 9.80 8.36 14.00
N LYS A 260 11.13 8.54 14.15
CA LYS A 260 11.91 8.00 15.26
C LYS A 260 11.34 8.34 16.63
N ASP A 261 11.17 9.62 16.95
CA ASP A 261 10.82 10.06 18.30
C ASP A 261 9.42 9.59 18.69
N THR A 262 8.47 9.67 17.75
CA THR A 262 7.11 9.16 17.97
C THR A 262 7.12 7.65 18.13
N ALA A 263 7.83 6.91 17.29
CA ALA A 263 7.90 5.46 17.38
C ALA A 263 8.53 4.99 18.69
N ILE A 264 9.64 5.59 19.12
CA ILE A 264 10.30 5.27 20.38
C ILE A 264 9.38 5.55 21.56
N LYS A 265 8.69 6.71 21.57
CA LYS A 265 7.72 7.04 22.62
C LYS A 265 6.65 5.97 22.72
N LEU A 266 6.03 5.60 21.60
CA LEU A 266 4.97 4.60 21.55
C LEU A 266 5.46 3.21 21.99
N LEU A 267 6.61 2.77 21.50
CA LEU A 267 7.16 1.44 21.86
C LEU A 267 7.51 1.32 23.34
N LYS A 268 7.89 2.42 24.01
CA LYS A 268 8.13 2.46 25.45
C LYS A 268 6.87 2.35 26.31
N GLU A 269 5.68 2.57 25.73
CA GLU A 269 4.40 2.40 26.43
C GLU A 269 4.03 0.91 26.61
N VAL A 270 4.68 -0.01 25.86
CA VAL A 270 4.42 -1.45 25.99
C VAL A 270 4.94 -1.96 27.35
N LYS A 271 4.02 -2.50 28.14
CA LYS A 271 4.31 -2.97 29.50
C LYS A 271 5.20 -4.21 29.49
N SER A 272 5.99 -4.36 30.55
CA SER A 272 6.95 -5.48 30.71
C SER A 272 6.29 -6.86 30.79
N ASP A 273 5.02 -6.93 31.18
CA ASP A 273 4.21 -8.15 31.24
C ASP A 273 3.49 -8.48 29.92
N SER A 274 3.56 -7.55 28.92
CA SER A 274 3.01 -7.78 27.59
C SER A 274 3.79 -8.83 26.83
N GLY A 275 3.08 -9.71 26.11
CA GLY A 275 3.68 -10.68 25.19
C GLY A 275 4.51 -10.04 24.07
N PHE A 276 4.31 -8.74 23.80
CA PHE A 276 5.01 -7.97 22.77
C PHE A 276 6.21 -7.17 23.30
N TYR A 277 6.49 -7.23 24.62
CA TYR A 277 7.55 -6.42 25.24
C TYR A 277 8.91 -6.63 24.59
N LYS A 278 9.32 -7.90 24.36
CA LYS A 278 10.61 -8.20 23.71
C LYS A 278 10.70 -7.64 22.28
N GLU A 279 9.61 -7.67 21.53
CA GLU A 279 9.57 -7.12 20.18
C GLU A 279 9.63 -5.59 20.19
N SER A 280 8.93 -4.94 21.11
CA SER A 280 8.97 -3.48 21.27
C SER A 280 10.36 -2.95 21.65
N GLN A 281 11.11 -3.71 22.47
CA GLN A 281 12.48 -3.32 22.86
C GLN A 281 13.51 -3.53 21.73
N ARG A 282 13.22 -4.41 20.79
CA ARG A 282 14.08 -4.68 19.65
C ARG A 282 13.92 -3.69 18.51
N LEU A 283 12.75 -3.08 18.42
CA LEU A 283 12.40 -2.11 17.38
C LEU A 283 12.90 -0.71 17.72
#